data_534489acd5611a25324e5497caa13bc4
#
_entry.id   534489acd5611a25324e5497caa13bc4
#
_cell.length_a   1.000
_cell.length_b   1.000
_cell.length_c   1.000
_cell.angle_alpha   90.00
_cell.angle_beta   90.00
_cell.angle_gamma   90.00
#
_symmetry.space_group_name_H-M   'P 1'
#
loop_
_entity.id
_entity.type
_entity.pdbx_description
1 polymer ?
#
loop_
_entity_poly.entity_id
_entity_poly.type
_entity_poly.pdbx_seq_one_letter_code
_entity_poly.pdbx_strand_id
1 'polypeptide(L)'
;MNIEEILKKTDTISQKIEELRRRTVMVPLWSYLLSLYEPASHKVMTDTISLRDKDNGEKSSRIAVALEKLLTNRITEFTFSIPVKRKYNTPENDIQKEIQKALEKIYDSAHIDNMNYKRGLAYFASCEIFTIWYSVRKHNSLYGFESNYKLKCKTFSPMDGVRLYPIIDEYDDMQAMSFEYDKTVSDKETVTFFETFTENYHFIWKKSNLGEMWEEVTAQVDEDGNTKSCLLYTSPSPRDRG
;
A
#
# COMPACT_ATOMS: atom_id res chain seq x y z
N MET A 1 -4.29 17.81 -13.47
CA MET A 1 -5.05 18.29 -12.27
C MET A 1 -4.03 18.72 -11.24
N ASN A 2 -4.03 19.99 -10.83
CA ASN A 2 -3.03 20.48 -9.89
C ASN A 2 -3.43 20.09 -8.45
N ILE A 3 -2.68 19.18 -7.83
CA ILE A 3 -2.98 18.67 -6.50
C ILE A 3 -2.90 19.75 -5.41
N GLU A 4 -2.00 20.72 -5.59
CA GLU A 4 -1.89 21.83 -4.65
C GLU A 4 -3.14 22.71 -4.64
N GLU A 5 -3.84 22.85 -5.77
CA GLU A 5 -5.10 23.56 -5.85
C GLU A 5 -6.20 22.82 -5.09
N ILE A 6 -6.26 21.48 -5.18
CA ILE A 6 -7.22 20.65 -4.42
C ILE A 6 -6.96 20.80 -2.92
N LEU A 7 -5.70 20.73 -2.49
CA LEU A 7 -5.34 20.78 -1.07
C LEU A 7 -5.48 22.18 -0.47
N LYS A 8 -5.27 23.25 -1.26
CA LYS A 8 -5.41 24.65 -0.84
C LYS A 8 -6.84 25.18 -0.87
N LYS A 9 -7.75 24.56 -1.63
CA LYS A 9 -9.15 24.96 -1.64
C LYS A 9 -9.76 24.84 -0.24
N THR A 10 -10.60 25.79 0.11
CA THR A 10 -11.35 25.85 1.38
C THR A 10 -12.53 24.88 1.44
N ASP A 11 -12.52 23.85 0.61
CA ASP A 11 -13.54 22.83 0.54
C ASP A 11 -13.55 21.95 1.80
N THR A 12 -14.67 21.32 2.06
CA THR A 12 -14.75 20.35 3.16
C THR A 12 -13.80 19.19 2.94
N ILE A 13 -13.31 18.58 4.02
CA ILE A 13 -12.41 17.40 3.95
C ILE A 13 -13.03 16.30 3.08
N SER A 14 -14.34 16.10 3.18
CA SER A 14 -15.06 15.10 2.36
C SER A 14 -14.91 15.37 0.86
N GLN A 15 -15.05 16.63 0.42
CA GLN A 15 -14.89 17.00 -0.99
C GLN A 15 -13.45 16.81 -1.47
N LYS A 16 -12.46 17.17 -0.64
CA LYS A 16 -11.05 16.91 -0.95
C LYS A 16 -10.77 15.42 -1.16
N ILE A 17 -11.28 14.58 -0.27
CA ILE A 17 -11.12 13.12 -0.35
C ILE A 17 -11.81 12.56 -1.60
N GLU A 18 -13.01 13.06 -1.95
CA GLU A 18 -13.69 12.63 -3.18
C GLU A 18 -12.88 12.96 -4.43
N GLU A 19 -12.29 14.16 -4.49
CA GLU A 19 -11.41 14.52 -5.60
C GLU A 19 -10.14 13.68 -5.65
N LEU A 20 -9.52 13.40 -4.50
CA LEU A 20 -8.33 12.56 -4.38
C LEU A 20 -8.60 11.08 -4.69
N ARG A 21 -9.84 10.61 -4.55
CA ARG A 21 -10.26 9.24 -4.95
C ARG A 21 -10.39 9.06 -6.46
N ARG A 22 -10.34 10.13 -7.24
CA ARG A 22 -10.36 10.03 -8.70
C ARG A 22 -9.07 9.40 -9.17
N ARG A 23 -9.20 8.26 -9.84
CA ARG A 23 -8.05 7.51 -10.37
C ARG A 23 -7.69 8.06 -11.75
N THR A 24 -6.43 8.42 -11.91
CA THR A 24 -5.87 8.82 -13.21
C THR A 24 -5.41 7.60 -14.03
N VAL A 25 -5.18 6.47 -13.39
CA VAL A 25 -4.73 5.23 -14.01
C VAL A 25 -5.88 4.23 -14.09
N MET A 26 -6.10 3.65 -15.26
CA MET A 26 -7.11 2.62 -15.49
C MET A 26 -6.56 1.24 -15.16
N VAL A 27 -6.79 0.78 -13.94
CA VAL A 27 -6.50 -0.59 -13.49
C VAL A 27 -7.83 -1.26 -13.13
N PRO A 28 -8.04 -2.54 -13.47
CA PRO A 28 -9.24 -3.27 -13.07
C PRO A 28 -9.47 -3.22 -11.57
N LEU A 29 -10.73 -3.11 -11.15
CA LEU A 29 -11.06 -3.11 -9.73
C LEU A 29 -10.66 -4.44 -9.08
N TRP A 30 -10.08 -4.39 -7.89
CA TRP A 30 -9.69 -5.60 -7.16
C TRP A 30 -10.85 -6.57 -6.91
N SER A 31 -12.06 -6.07 -6.70
CA SER A 31 -13.25 -6.93 -6.56
C SER A 31 -13.50 -7.81 -7.79
N TYR A 32 -13.26 -7.28 -8.98
CA TYR A 32 -13.32 -8.05 -10.22
C TYR A 32 -12.17 -9.04 -10.32
N LEU A 33 -10.93 -8.60 -10.09
CA LEU A 33 -9.75 -9.47 -10.11
C LEU A 33 -9.83 -10.58 -9.05
N LEU A 34 -10.33 -10.27 -7.87
CA LEU A 34 -10.58 -11.26 -6.80
C LEU A 34 -11.57 -12.33 -7.24
N SER A 35 -12.62 -11.95 -7.99
CA SER A 35 -13.60 -12.91 -8.53
C SER A 35 -13.02 -13.91 -9.53
N LEU A 36 -11.87 -13.59 -10.13
CA LEU A 36 -11.10 -14.47 -10.99
C LEU A 36 -10.02 -15.23 -10.22
N TYR A 37 -9.36 -14.56 -9.29
CA TYR A 37 -8.23 -15.10 -8.54
C TYR A 37 -8.62 -16.16 -7.52
N GLU A 38 -9.73 -15.93 -6.77
CA GLU A 38 -10.17 -16.84 -5.70
C GLU A 38 -11.28 -17.80 -6.21
N PRO A 39 -11.03 -19.12 -6.27
CA PRO A 39 -11.99 -20.09 -6.82
C PRO A 39 -13.37 -20.04 -6.18
N ALA A 40 -13.45 -19.76 -4.88
CA ALA A 40 -14.73 -19.64 -4.17
C ALA A 40 -15.58 -18.46 -4.68
N SER A 41 -14.95 -17.46 -5.28
CA SER A 41 -15.59 -16.25 -5.84
C SER A 41 -15.95 -16.38 -7.32
N HIS A 42 -15.56 -17.49 -7.97
CA HIS A 42 -15.89 -17.73 -9.39
C HIS A 42 -17.39 -17.77 -9.59
N LYS A 43 -17.86 -17.22 -10.70
CA LYS A 43 -19.28 -17.15 -11.01
C LYS A 43 -19.96 -18.53 -10.97
N VAL A 44 -19.27 -19.59 -11.41
CA VAL A 44 -19.77 -20.96 -11.34
C VAL A 44 -20.07 -21.42 -9.90
N MET A 45 -19.34 -20.88 -8.92
CA MET A 45 -19.55 -21.22 -7.49
C MET A 45 -20.59 -20.34 -6.82
N THR A 46 -20.74 -19.09 -7.29
CA THR A 46 -21.63 -18.07 -6.70
C THR A 46 -23.05 -18.11 -7.30
N ASP A 47 -23.22 -18.61 -8.51
CA ASP A 47 -24.53 -18.75 -9.14
C ASP A 47 -25.41 -19.74 -8.36
N THR A 48 -26.50 -19.23 -7.81
CA THR A 48 -27.42 -19.99 -6.94
C THR A 48 -28.35 -20.94 -7.68
N ILE A 49 -28.50 -20.76 -8.99
CA ILE A 49 -29.52 -21.51 -9.78
C ILE A 49 -28.90 -22.00 -11.08
N SER A 50 -28.62 -23.31 -11.17
CA SER A 50 -28.46 -23.93 -12.47
C SER A 50 -29.85 -24.34 -13.04
N LEU A 51 -30.00 -24.30 -14.37
CA LEU A 51 -31.24 -24.78 -15.02
C LEU A 51 -31.55 -26.25 -14.69
N ARG A 52 -30.52 -27.08 -14.48
CA ARG A 52 -30.65 -28.48 -14.06
C ARG A 52 -31.16 -28.64 -12.63
N ASP A 53 -30.77 -27.76 -11.69
CA ASP A 53 -31.22 -27.83 -10.30
C ASP A 53 -32.72 -27.49 -10.19
N LYS A 54 -33.32 -26.82 -11.19
CA LYS A 54 -34.73 -26.49 -11.23
C LYS A 54 -35.60 -27.69 -11.67
N ASP A 55 -35.10 -28.51 -12.60
CA ASP A 55 -35.91 -29.53 -13.22
C ASP A 55 -35.95 -30.86 -12.43
N ASN A 56 -34.86 -31.25 -11.76
CA ASN A 56 -34.72 -32.57 -11.15
C ASN A 56 -34.52 -32.58 -9.63
N GLY A 57 -34.40 -31.41 -8.97
CA GLY A 57 -34.11 -31.32 -7.52
C GLY A 57 -32.74 -31.86 -7.12
N GLU A 58 -31.91 -32.28 -8.07
CA GLU A 58 -30.55 -32.74 -7.85
C GLU A 58 -29.57 -31.54 -7.92
N LYS A 59 -28.74 -31.41 -6.90
CA LYS A 59 -27.69 -30.36 -6.87
C LYS A 59 -26.55 -30.78 -7.79
N SER A 60 -26.27 -29.95 -8.80
CA SER A 60 -25.12 -30.13 -9.68
C SER A 60 -23.81 -29.92 -8.91
N SER A 61 -22.85 -30.83 -9.10
CA SER A 61 -21.48 -30.62 -8.60
C SER A 61 -20.82 -29.49 -9.37
N ARG A 62 -20.29 -28.52 -8.64
CA ARG A 62 -19.60 -27.34 -9.22
C ARG A 62 -18.12 -27.42 -8.90
N ILE A 63 -17.31 -27.19 -9.90
CA ILE A 63 -15.85 -27.23 -9.77
C ILE A 63 -15.30 -25.90 -10.31
N ALA A 64 -14.56 -25.20 -9.48
CA ALA A 64 -13.78 -24.04 -9.89
C ALA A 64 -12.28 -24.40 -9.88
N VAL A 65 -11.58 -24.01 -10.93
CA VAL A 65 -10.14 -24.21 -11.06
C VAL A 65 -9.43 -22.89 -10.78
N ALA A 66 -8.48 -22.90 -9.85
CA ALA A 66 -7.69 -21.73 -9.46
C ALA A 66 -6.57 -21.43 -10.48
N LEU A 67 -6.92 -21.28 -11.76
CA LEU A 67 -5.93 -21.12 -12.82
C LEU A 67 -5.15 -19.79 -12.68
N GLU A 68 -5.85 -18.70 -12.40
CA GLU A 68 -5.26 -17.36 -12.21
C GLU A 68 -4.32 -17.34 -11.01
N LYS A 69 -4.73 -17.98 -9.91
CA LYS A 69 -3.88 -18.11 -8.72
C LYS A 69 -2.64 -18.95 -8.99
N LEU A 70 -2.79 -20.04 -9.74
CA LEU A 70 -1.67 -20.87 -10.14
C LEU A 70 -0.69 -20.10 -11.03
N LEU A 71 -1.17 -19.38 -12.05
CA LEU A 71 -0.35 -18.57 -12.94
C LEU A 71 0.37 -17.46 -12.17
N THR A 72 -0.33 -16.75 -11.30
CA THR A 72 0.24 -15.70 -10.46
C THR A 72 1.39 -16.24 -9.61
N ASN A 73 1.18 -17.38 -8.94
CA ASN A 73 2.23 -18.01 -8.14
C ASN A 73 3.43 -18.41 -9.00
N ARG A 74 3.19 -19.03 -10.16
CA ARG A 74 4.28 -19.46 -11.06
C ARG A 74 5.10 -18.29 -11.62
N ILE A 75 4.44 -17.21 -12.03
CA ILE A 75 5.13 -16.00 -12.50
C ILE A 75 5.95 -15.39 -11.36
N THR A 76 5.38 -15.32 -10.15
CA THR A 76 6.08 -14.80 -8.98
C THR A 76 7.30 -15.65 -8.63
N GLU A 77 7.14 -16.97 -8.58
CA GLU A 77 8.25 -17.91 -8.37
C GLU A 77 9.34 -17.74 -9.43
N PHE A 78 8.96 -17.66 -10.69
CA PHE A 78 9.92 -17.50 -11.78
C PHE A 78 10.69 -16.18 -11.71
N THR A 79 10.04 -15.11 -11.25
CA THR A 79 10.64 -13.77 -11.21
C THR A 79 11.48 -13.53 -9.95
N PHE A 80 11.02 -14.03 -8.79
CA PHE A 80 11.56 -13.64 -7.47
C PHE A 80 12.05 -14.80 -6.61
N SER A 81 12.11 -16.05 -7.12
CA SER A 81 12.67 -17.17 -6.34
C SER A 81 14.17 -17.03 -6.08
N ILE A 82 14.87 -16.33 -6.96
CA ILE A 82 16.29 -16.02 -6.78
C ILE A 82 16.41 -14.57 -6.31
N PRO A 83 17.15 -14.31 -5.21
CA PRO A 83 17.39 -12.95 -4.74
C PRO A 83 17.96 -12.04 -5.82
N VAL A 84 17.49 -10.81 -5.88
CA VAL A 84 17.95 -9.82 -6.86
C VAL A 84 19.40 -9.44 -6.56
N LYS A 85 20.31 -9.70 -7.49
CA LYS A 85 21.71 -9.27 -7.38
C LYS A 85 21.82 -7.78 -7.66
N ARG A 86 22.24 -7.02 -6.64
CA ARG A 86 22.49 -5.59 -6.74
C ARG A 86 23.93 -5.36 -7.14
N LYS A 87 24.17 -4.55 -8.16
CA LYS A 87 25.50 -4.13 -8.57
C LYS A 87 25.62 -2.63 -8.30
N TYR A 88 26.69 -2.27 -7.65
CA TYR A 88 27.05 -0.86 -7.39
C TYR A 88 28.26 -0.49 -8.26
N ASN A 89 28.39 0.77 -8.56
CA ASN A 89 29.61 1.28 -9.18
C ASN A 89 30.78 1.08 -8.21
N THR A 90 31.99 0.93 -8.76
CA THR A 90 33.19 0.81 -7.93
C THR A 90 33.36 2.07 -7.09
N PRO A 91 33.44 1.96 -5.77
CA PRO A 91 33.58 3.12 -4.91
C PRO A 91 34.94 3.80 -5.14
N GLU A 92 34.93 5.12 -5.32
CA GLU A 92 36.11 5.93 -5.57
C GLU A 92 36.83 6.36 -4.28
N ASN A 93 36.10 6.35 -3.15
CA ASN A 93 36.60 6.77 -1.85
C ASN A 93 36.02 5.92 -0.70
N ASP A 94 36.55 6.07 0.50
CA ASP A 94 36.15 5.27 1.66
C ASP A 94 34.72 5.59 2.11
N ILE A 95 34.26 6.84 1.94
CA ILE A 95 32.87 7.23 2.25
C ILE A 95 31.88 6.47 1.38
N GLN A 96 32.16 6.36 0.07
CA GLN A 96 31.30 5.58 -0.84
C GLN A 96 31.26 4.09 -0.47
N LYS A 97 32.39 3.52 0.00
CA LYS A 97 32.42 2.14 0.52
C LYS A 97 31.55 1.96 1.75
N GLU A 98 31.57 2.92 2.68
CA GLU A 98 30.73 2.89 3.87
C GLU A 98 29.24 3.01 3.51
N ILE A 99 28.90 3.91 2.57
CA ILE A 99 27.52 4.06 2.07
C ILE A 99 27.02 2.75 1.44
N GLN A 100 27.86 2.09 0.60
CA GLN A 100 27.47 0.79 0.02
C GLN A 100 27.19 -0.26 1.10
N LYS A 101 28.08 -0.40 2.08
CA LYS A 101 27.87 -1.32 3.20
C LYS A 101 26.60 -0.98 4.01
N ALA A 102 26.33 0.30 4.20
CA ALA A 102 25.11 0.73 4.90
C ALA A 102 23.86 0.39 4.09
N LEU A 103 23.86 0.60 2.77
CA LEU A 103 22.76 0.21 1.89
C LEU A 103 22.47 -1.29 1.92
N GLU A 104 23.50 -2.13 1.87
CA GLU A 104 23.34 -3.59 1.98
C GLU A 104 22.66 -3.96 3.31
N LYS A 105 23.15 -3.40 4.43
CA LYS A 105 22.55 -3.64 5.75
C LYS A 105 21.12 -3.11 5.88
N ILE A 106 20.77 -2.00 5.23
CA ILE A 106 19.40 -1.48 5.16
C ILE A 106 18.50 -2.49 4.44
N TYR A 107 18.92 -2.98 3.29
CA TYR A 107 18.15 -3.97 2.52
C TYR A 107 18.00 -5.29 3.28
N ASP A 108 19.07 -5.77 3.92
CA ASP A 108 19.02 -6.98 4.75
C ASP A 108 18.07 -6.81 5.94
N SER A 109 18.17 -5.68 6.66
CA SER A 109 17.31 -5.39 7.80
C SER A 109 15.83 -5.18 7.43
N ALA A 110 15.56 -4.79 6.19
CA ALA A 110 14.22 -4.67 5.63
C ALA A 110 13.71 -5.99 5.01
N HIS A 111 14.53 -7.05 4.98
CA HIS A 111 14.22 -8.34 4.32
C HIS A 111 13.72 -8.15 2.89
N ILE A 112 14.41 -7.31 2.10
CA ILE A 112 13.92 -6.80 0.83
C ILE A 112 13.62 -7.91 -0.19
N ASP A 113 14.35 -9.01 -0.18
CA ASP A 113 14.14 -10.11 -1.13
C ASP A 113 12.83 -10.86 -0.82
N ASN A 114 12.52 -11.08 0.47
CA ASN A 114 11.22 -11.61 0.87
C ASN A 114 10.09 -10.63 0.56
N MET A 115 10.34 -9.34 0.75
CA MET A 115 9.37 -8.31 0.35
C MET A 115 9.15 -8.26 -1.16
N ASN A 116 10.20 -8.45 -1.97
CA ASN A 116 10.07 -8.49 -3.43
C ASN A 116 9.20 -9.65 -3.89
N TYR A 117 9.33 -10.83 -3.27
CA TYR A 117 8.44 -11.95 -3.53
C TYR A 117 6.97 -11.61 -3.22
N LYS A 118 6.71 -11.05 -2.03
CA LYS A 118 5.35 -10.63 -1.63
C LYS A 118 4.80 -9.53 -2.55
N ARG A 119 5.64 -8.57 -2.95
CA ARG A 119 5.28 -7.52 -3.91
C ARG A 119 4.91 -8.10 -5.27
N GLY A 120 5.73 -9.04 -5.76
CA GLY A 120 5.46 -9.73 -7.01
C GLY A 120 4.12 -10.44 -6.99
N LEU A 121 3.86 -11.22 -5.94
CA LEU A 121 2.59 -11.91 -5.76
C LEU A 121 1.40 -10.93 -5.76
N ALA A 122 1.50 -9.86 -4.96
CA ALA A 122 0.47 -8.84 -4.88
C ALA A 122 0.26 -8.11 -6.21
N TYR A 123 1.35 -7.72 -6.89
CA TYR A 123 1.31 -7.04 -8.17
C TYR A 123 0.68 -7.90 -9.28
N PHE A 124 1.11 -9.15 -9.42
CA PHE A 124 0.57 -10.05 -10.45
C PHE A 124 -0.89 -10.42 -10.18
N ALA A 125 -1.35 -10.42 -8.93
CA ALA A 125 -2.75 -10.68 -8.60
C ALA A 125 -3.65 -9.45 -8.74
N SER A 126 -3.20 -8.27 -8.26
CA SER A 126 -4.03 -7.05 -8.17
C SER A 126 -3.69 -5.97 -9.20
N CYS A 127 -2.67 -6.19 -10.04
CA CYS A 127 -2.15 -5.26 -11.05
C CYS A 127 -1.63 -3.93 -10.50
N GLU A 128 -1.64 -3.73 -9.19
CA GLU A 128 -1.13 -2.53 -8.56
C GLU A 128 -0.59 -2.78 -7.15
N ILE A 129 0.50 -2.08 -6.83
CA ILE A 129 1.08 -2.02 -5.47
C ILE A 129 1.64 -0.61 -5.25
N PHE A 130 1.70 -0.21 -3.99
CA PHE A 130 2.40 0.99 -3.58
C PHE A 130 3.42 0.65 -2.50
N THR A 131 4.63 1.16 -2.64
CA THR A 131 5.70 0.95 -1.66
C THR A 131 6.24 2.28 -1.19
N ILE A 132 6.32 2.43 0.14
CA ILE A 132 6.89 3.60 0.77
C ILE A 132 8.11 3.23 1.62
N TRP A 133 9.14 4.05 1.52
CA TRP A 133 10.27 4.05 2.45
C TRP A 133 10.11 5.21 3.42
N TYR A 134 10.27 4.95 4.71
CA TYR A 134 10.13 5.96 5.74
C TYR A 134 11.15 5.74 6.85
N SER A 135 11.51 6.82 7.55
CA SER A 135 12.41 6.77 8.69
C SER A 135 11.63 6.75 10.00
N VAL A 136 12.11 6.00 10.96
CA VAL A 136 11.61 6.00 12.33
C VAL A 136 12.73 6.46 13.25
N ARG A 137 12.45 7.40 14.15
CA ARG A 137 13.42 7.85 15.16
C ARG A 137 13.65 6.71 16.15
N LYS A 138 14.73 5.97 15.91
CA LYS A 138 15.17 4.86 16.76
C LYS A 138 16.68 4.75 16.67
N HIS A 139 17.35 4.94 17.81
CA HIS A 139 18.80 4.76 17.88
C HIS A 139 19.19 3.33 17.51
N ASN A 140 20.15 3.19 16.62
CA ASN A 140 20.65 1.89 16.18
C ASN A 140 22.07 1.97 15.60
N SER A 141 22.79 0.88 15.64
CA SER A 141 24.11 0.68 15.04
C SER A 141 24.08 -0.31 13.86
N LEU A 142 22.90 -0.63 13.33
CA LEU A 142 22.71 -1.65 12.30
C LEU A 142 23.44 -1.35 10.98
N TYR A 143 23.67 -0.07 10.70
CA TYR A 143 24.28 0.37 9.42
C TYR A 143 25.81 0.35 9.43
N GLY A 144 26.43 0.01 10.56
CA GLY A 144 27.89 0.06 10.75
C GLY A 144 28.39 1.38 11.31
N PHE A 145 27.47 2.30 11.60
CA PHE A 145 27.67 3.55 12.33
C PHE A 145 26.46 3.80 13.22
N GLU A 146 26.60 4.66 14.22
CA GLU A 146 25.51 5.07 15.10
C GLU A 146 24.55 5.99 14.36
N SER A 147 23.26 5.63 14.37
CA SER A 147 22.21 6.42 13.73
C SER A 147 21.02 6.57 14.68
N ASN A 148 20.44 7.77 14.72
CA ASN A 148 19.21 8.04 15.44
C ASN A 148 17.94 7.68 14.65
N TYR A 149 18.10 7.21 13.40
CA TYR A 149 16.99 6.87 12.52
C TYR A 149 17.16 5.48 11.95
N LYS A 150 16.06 4.72 11.93
CA LYS A 150 15.98 3.43 11.25
C LYS A 150 15.07 3.57 10.03
N LEU A 151 15.57 3.21 8.86
CA LEU A 151 14.78 3.13 7.64
C LEU A 151 13.92 1.86 7.65
N LYS A 152 12.68 2.01 7.29
CA LYS A 152 11.71 0.94 7.10
C LYS A 152 11.07 1.04 5.74
N CYS A 153 10.59 -0.08 5.25
CA CYS A 153 9.89 -0.19 3.99
C CYS A 153 8.56 -0.90 4.20
N LYS A 154 7.49 -0.38 3.59
CA LYS A 154 6.16 -0.95 3.66
C LYS A 154 5.51 -0.96 2.29
N THR A 155 4.83 -2.04 1.97
CA THR A 155 4.09 -2.19 0.73
C THR A 155 2.61 -2.27 1.05
N PHE A 156 1.81 -1.63 0.23
CA PHE A 156 0.36 -1.61 0.28
C PHE A 156 -0.18 -2.20 -1.02
N SER A 157 -1.21 -3.01 -0.91
CA SER A 157 -1.83 -3.69 -2.05
C SER A 157 -3.33 -3.82 -1.84
N PRO A 158 -4.13 -3.84 -2.91
CA PRO A 158 -5.54 -4.20 -2.83
C PRO A 158 -5.79 -5.60 -2.24
N MET A 159 -4.84 -6.54 -2.36
CA MET A 159 -4.92 -7.85 -1.68
C MET A 159 -4.96 -7.72 -0.15
N ASP A 160 -4.36 -6.67 0.41
CA ASP A 160 -4.37 -6.38 1.85
C ASP A 160 -5.58 -5.53 2.26
N GLY A 161 -6.56 -5.33 1.36
CA GLY A 161 -7.74 -4.50 1.59
C GLY A 161 -7.46 -3.00 1.52
N VAL A 162 -6.35 -2.59 0.92
CA VAL A 162 -5.99 -1.18 0.73
C VAL A 162 -6.45 -0.72 -0.64
N ARG A 163 -7.13 0.40 -0.71
CA ARG A 163 -7.54 1.04 -1.96
C ARG A 163 -6.49 2.08 -2.34
N LEU A 164 -5.97 2.02 -3.55
CA LEU A 164 -4.89 2.87 -4.04
C LEU A 164 -5.43 3.90 -5.05
N TYR A 165 -4.98 5.15 -4.94
CA TYR A 165 -5.42 6.28 -5.77
C TYR A 165 -4.19 7.08 -6.21
N PRO A 166 -3.43 6.59 -7.23
CA PRO A 166 -2.33 7.34 -7.80
C PRO A 166 -2.84 8.53 -8.61
N ILE A 167 -2.22 9.69 -8.42
CA ILE A 167 -2.48 10.89 -9.20
C ILE A 167 -1.23 11.17 -10.01
N ILE A 168 -1.38 11.00 -11.32
CA ILE A 168 -0.32 11.14 -12.32
C ILE A 168 -0.70 12.31 -13.22
N ASP A 169 0.27 13.12 -13.62
CA ASP A 169 0.08 14.23 -14.55
C ASP A 169 0.10 13.76 -16.01
N GLU A 170 0.04 14.74 -16.92
CA GLU A 170 0.05 14.51 -18.37
C GLU A 170 1.43 14.03 -18.92
N TYR A 171 2.46 14.04 -18.10
CA TYR A 171 3.83 13.59 -18.41
C TYR A 171 4.16 12.24 -17.81
N ASP A 172 3.17 11.55 -17.23
CA ASP A 172 3.32 10.30 -16.46
C ASP A 172 4.12 10.45 -15.15
N ASP A 173 4.28 11.68 -14.64
CA ASP A 173 4.92 11.93 -13.36
C ASP A 173 3.91 11.85 -12.21
N MET A 174 4.30 11.14 -11.14
CA MET A 174 3.47 10.99 -9.95
C MET A 174 3.43 12.29 -9.15
N GLN A 175 2.27 12.95 -9.12
CA GLN A 175 2.05 14.18 -8.36
C GLN A 175 1.67 13.89 -6.90
N ALA A 176 0.93 12.83 -6.67
CA ALA A 176 0.57 12.36 -5.34
C ALA A 176 0.17 10.89 -5.35
N MET A 177 0.25 10.30 -4.17
CA MET A 177 -0.26 8.97 -3.92
C MET A 177 -1.19 8.99 -2.72
N SER A 178 -2.46 8.66 -2.95
CA SER A 178 -3.43 8.49 -1.88
C SER A 178 -3.75 7.01 -1.72
N PHE A 179 -4.03 6.61 -0.48
CA PHE A 179 -4.52 5.26 -0.20
C PHE A 179 -5.45 5.25 0.99
N GLU A 180 -6.35 4.29 0.98
CA GLU A 180 -7.40 4.16 1.96
C GLU A 180 -7.43 2.74 2.52
N TYR A 181 -7.56 2.62 3.83
CA TYR A 181 -7.65 1.32 4.51
C TYR A 181 -8.51 1.41 5.76
N ASP A 182 -9.05 0.27 6.14
CA ASP A 182 -9.90 0.15 7.33
C ASP A 182 -9.10 -0.48 8.47
N LYS A 183 -9.28 0.05 9.68
CA LYS A 183 -8.72 -0.48 10.92
C LYS A 183 -9.84 -0.73 11.92
N THR A 184 -9.99 -1.98 12.36
CA THR A 184 -10.89 -2.34 13.45
C THR A 184 -10.27 -1.90 14.77
N VAL A 185 -10.97 -1.04 15.50
CA VAL A 185 -10.55 -0.54 16.82
C VAL A 185 -11.20 -1.37 17.92
N SER A 186 -12.45 -1.77 17.72
CA SER A 186 -13.20 -2.66 18.62
C SER A 186 -14.19 -3.50 17.82
N ASP A 187 -14.88 -4.46 18.47
CA ASP A 187 -15.84 -5.34 17.80
C ASP A 187 -16.96 -4.61 17.04
N LYS A 188 -17.21 -3.35 17.37
CA LYS A 188 -18.28 -2.53 16.78
C LYS A 188 -17.76 -1.32 16.02
N GLU A 189 -16.47 -1.00 16.18
CA GLU A 189 -15.92 0.22 15.61
C GLU A 189 -14.81 -0.10 14.60
N THR A 190 -15.04 0.35 13.39
CA THR A 190 -14.03 0.35 12.31
C THR A 190 -13.76 1.79 11.91
N VAL A 191 -12.48 2.16 11.87
CA VAL A 191 -12.03 3.48 11.45
C VAL A 191 -11.38 3.36 10.09
N THR A 192 -11.90 4.10 9.13
CA THR A 192 -11.30 4.23 7.80
C THR A 192 -10.28 5.36 7.84
N PHE A 193 -9.07 5.08 7.40
CA PHE A 193 -7.99 6.05 7.21
C PHE A 193 -7.82 6.35 5.72
N PHE A 194 -7.66 7.61 5.40
CA PHE A 194 -7.28 8.08 4.08
C PHE A 194 -6.01 8.89 4.21
N GLU A 195 -4.95 8.42 3.55
CA GLU A 195 -3.63 9.05 3.60
C GLU A 195 -3.24 9.52 2.20
N THR A 196 -2.64 10.70 2.12
CA THR A 196 -2.15 11.28 0.86
C THR A 196 -0.72 11.75 1.03
N PHE A 197 0.15 11.24 0.18
CA PHE A 197 1.55 11.67 0.06
C PHE A 197 1.69 12.55 -1.18
N THR A 198 2.27 13.71 -0.99
CA THR A 198 2.73 14.61 -2.05
C THR A 198 4.25 14.74 -1.96
N GLU A 199 4.88 15.49 -2.83
CA GLU A 199 6.32 15.74 -2.78
C GLU A 199 6.76 16.31 -1.41
N ASN A 200 5.96 17.19 -0.82
CA ASN A 200 6.36 17.95 0.37
C ASN A 200 5.53 17.63 1.62
N TYR A 201 4.35 17.00 1.48
CA TYR A 201 3.40 16.85 2.58
C TYR A 201 2.82 15.44 2.66
N HIS A 202 2.45 15.05 3.87
CA HIS A 202 1.70 13.84 4.16
C HIS A 202 0.45 14.23 4.97
N PHE A 203 -0.71 14.00 4.39
CA PHE A 203 -2.02 14.27 5.01
C PHE A 203 -2.63 12.95 5.46
N ILE A 204 -3.24 12.96 6.64
CA ILE A 204 -3.95 11.82 7.20
C ILE A 204 -5.33 12.26 7.64
N TRP A 205 -6.35 11.63 7.12
CA TRP A 205 -7.73 11.81 7.55
C TRP A 205 -8.28 10.47 8.04
N LYS A 206 -9.17 10.53 9.01
CA LYS A 206 -9.85 9.36 9.56
C LYS A 206 -11.35 9.58 9.60
N LYS A 207 -12.11 8.49 9.46
CA LYS A 207 -13.56 8.47 9.65
C LYS A 207 -13.95 7.18 10.37
N SER A 208 -14.68 7.31 11.50
CA SER A 208 -15.27 6.17 12.18
C SER A 208 -16.56 5.74 11.46
N ASN A 209 -16.87 4.45 11.44
CA ASN A 209 -18.17 3.95 10.98
C ASN A 209 -19.34 4.43 11.85
N LEU A 210 -19.07 4.90 13.07
CA LEU A 210 -20.03 5.49 14.00
C LEU A 210 -20.13 7.02 13.83
N GLY A 211 -19.24 7.63 13.06
CA GLY A 211 -19.16 9.07 12.81
C GLY A 211 -19.55 9.44 11.37
N GLU A 212 -20.13 10.62 11.19
CA GLU A 212 -20.58 11.07 9.88
C GLU A 212 -19.50 11.82 9.09
N MET A 213 -18.53 12.44 9.75
CA MET A 213 -17.56 13.33 9.14
C MET A 213 -16.12 12.79 9.17
N TRP A 214 -15.34 13.21 8.19
CA TRP A 214 -13.90 13.02 8.18
C TRP A 214 -13.23 14.01 9.12
N GLU A 215 -12.26 13.54 9.89
CA GLU A 215 -11.44 14.33 10.78
C GLU A 215 -9.97 14.29 10.30
N GLU A 216 -9.30 15.44 10.36
CA GLU A 216 -7.88 15.48 10.12
C GLU A 216 -7.12 14.93 11.34
N VAL A 217 -6.21 14.00 11.11
CA VAL A 217 -5.31 13.51 12.16
C VAL A 217 -4.15 14.51 12.23
N THR A 218 -4.30 15.51 13.10
CA THR A 218 -3.24 16.49 13.36
C THR A 218 -1.98 15.76 13.81
N ALA A 219 -0.85 16.10 13.19
CA ALA A 219 0.45 15.60 13.58
C ALA A 219 0.68 15.85 15.08
N GLN A 220 1.28 14.88 15.76
CA GLN A 220 1.64 15.03 17.17
C GLN A 220 2.51 16.27 17.34
N VAL A 221 2.12 17.12 18.28
CA VAL A 221 2.93 18.24 18.74
C VAL A 221 4.20 17.67 19.36
N ASP A 222 5.38 18.15 18.99
CA ASP A 222 6.62 17.75 19.67
C ASP A 222 6.66 18.31 21.09
N GLU A 223 7.64 17.87 21.88
CA GLU A 223 7.81 18.30 23.29
C GLU A 223 7.99 19.82 23.43
N ASP A 224 8.33 20.51 22.33
CA ASP A 224 8.54 21.96 22.26
C ASP A 224 7.27 22.72 21.82
N GLY A 225 6.13 22.05 21.62
CA GLY A 225 4.84 22.68 21.29
C GLY A 225 4.69 23.11 19.83
N ASN A 226 5.64 22.76 18.95
CA ASN A 226 5.54 23.05 17.53
C ASN A 226 4.72 21.95 16.84
N THR A 227 3.68 22.32 16.12
CA THR A 227 3.00 21.43 15.19
C THR A 227 4.00 20.97 14.14
N LYS A 228 4.44 19.72 14.21
CA LYS A 228 5.18 19.11 13.13
C LYS A 228 4.25 19.10 11.93
N SER A 229 4.45 20.03 11.00
CA SER A 229 3.87 19.87 9.67
C SER A 229 4.21 18.45 9.21
N CYS A 230 3.22 17.72 8.69
CA CYS A 230 3.38 16.33 8.30
C CYS A 230 4.43 16.22 7.19
N LEU A 231 5.70 16.26 7.58
CA LEU A 231 6.80 16.01 6.67
C LEU A 231 6.89 14.50 6.46
N LEU A 232 7.00 14.08 5.22
CA LEU A 232 7.11 12.70 4.71
C LEU A 232 8.04 11.78 5.53
N TYR A 233 8.90 12.33 6.37
CA TYR A 233 9.98 11.62 7.05
C TYR A 233 9.78 11.38 8.54
N THR A 234 8.69 11.86 9.16
CA THR A 234 8.59 11.87 10.62
C THR A 234 7.34 11.22 11.20
N SER A 235 6.34 10.84 10.41
CA SER A 235 5.13 10.22 10.93
C SER A 235 5.19 8.69 10.80
N PRO A 236 5.24 7.93 11.92
CA PRO A 236 5.02 6.49 11.85
C PRO A 236 3.59 6.24 11.36
N SER A 237 3.42 5.28 10.46
CA SER A 237 2.10 4.83 10.04
C SER A 237 1.25 4.46 11.27
N PRO A 238 -0.05 4.78 11.31
CA PRO A 238 -0.94 4.38 12.40
C PRO A 238 -0.92 2.87 12.69
N ARG A 239 -0.59 2.03 11.72
CA ARG A 239 -0.41 0.58 11.89
C ARG A 239 0.84 0.19 12.70
N ASP A 240 1.81 1.07 12.83
CA ASP A 240 3.06 0.79 13.56
C ASP A 240 2.98 1.20 15.04
N ARG A 241 1.82 1.66 15.50
CA ARG A 241 1.53 2.06 16.89
C ARG A 241 0.83 0.96 17.69
N GLY A 242 0.89 -0.27 17.25
CA GLY A 242 0.40 -1.43 17.96
C GLY A 242 1.44 -2.01 18.91
#